data_16fcb43db0bb70e4eb0ade311dc9eddb
#
_entry.id   16fcb43db0bb70e4eb0ade311dc9eddb
#
_cell.length_a   1.000
_cell.length_b   1.000
_cell.length_c   1.000
_cell.angle_alpha   90.00
_cell.angle_beta   90.00
_cell.angle_gamma   90.00
#
_symmetry.space_group_name_H-M   'P 1'
#
loop_
_entity.id
_entity.type
_entity.pdbx_description
1 polymer ?
#
loop_
_entity_poly.entity_id
_entity_poly.type
_entity_poly.pdbx_seq_one_letter_code
_entity_poly.pdbx_strand_id
1 'polypeptide(L)'
;MEIKARRSTWLELAVAPLWRLGQARVRVHALGGGHAGCLAITLDERWLCANDGRLTVFKCRDALMRFLGLLRIDHMEDGEACESLPLVFGGWVFIWP
;
A
#
# COMPACT_ATOMS: atom_id res chain seq x y z
N MET A 1 13.66 3.38 -18.59
CA MET A 1 12.26 2.96 -18.39
C MET A 1 11.59 3.86 -17.40
N GLU A 2 10.51 4.43 -17.76
CA GLU A 2 9.78 5.29 -16.87
C GLU A 2 8.92 4.48 -15.92
N ILE A 3 9.16 4.63 -14.63
CA ILE A 3 8.31 4.00 -13.63
C ILE A 3 7.20 4.97 -13.30
N LYS A 4 6.04 4.73 -13.88
CA LYS A 4 4.86 5.45 -13.46
C LYS A 4 4.37 4.82 -12.17
N ALA A 5 4.51 5.55 -11.07
CA ALA A 5 3.91 5.12 -9.83
C ALA A 5 2.40 5.24 -9.98
N ARG A 6 1.75 4.13 -10.24
CA ARG A 6 0.30 4.06 -10.26
C ARG A 6 -0.19 4.08 -8.83
N ARG A 7 -1.30 4.75 -8.60
CA ARG A 7 -1.87 4.92 -7.27
C ARG A 7 -3.29 4.39 -7.22
N SER A 8 -3.63 3.75 -6.11
CA SER A 8 -5.01 3.44 -5.76
C SER A 8 -5.33 4.15 -4.47
N THR A 9 -6.43 4.88 -4.43
CA THR A 9 -6.84 5.60 -3.23
C THR A 9 -7.77 4.77 -2.37
N TRP A 10 -7.90 5.15 -1.11
CA TRP A 10 -8.85 4.51 -0.20
C TRP A 10 -10.28 4.55 -0.74
N LEU A 11 -10.66 5.68 -1.36
CA LEU A 11 -11.99 5.81 -1.93
C LEU A 11 -12.24 4.79 -3.03
N GLU A 12 -11.26 4.57 -3.90
CA GLU A 12 -11.37 3.56 -4.94
C GLU A 12 -11.60 2.17 -4.34
N LEU A 13 -10.89 1.85 -3.25
CA LEU A 13 -11.08 0.58 -2.57
C LEU A 13 -12.44 0.48 -1.90
N ALA A 14 -12.92 1.57 -1.31
CA ALA A 14 -14.20 1.58 -0.62
C ALA A 14 -15.38 1.33 -1.57
N VAL A 15 -15.28 1.75 -2.82
CA VAL A 15 -16.33 1.58 -3.82
C VAL A 15 -16.10 0.36 -4.73
N ALA A 16 -14.96 -0.31 -4.60
CA ALA A 16 -14.66 -1.48 -5.43
C ALA A 16 -15.56 -2.66 -5.03
N PRO A 17 -16.04 -3.45 -6.01
CA PRO A 17 -16.79 -4.67 -5.70
C PRO A 17 -15.91 -5.65 -4.91
N LEU A 18 -16.53 -6.40 -3.98
CA LEU A 18 -15.80 -7.37 -3.16
C LEU A 18 -15.09 -8.43 -4.00
N TRP A 19 -15.71 -8.89 -5.09
CA TRP A 19 -15.09 -9.89 -5.96
C TRP A 19 -13.79 -9.38 -6.57
N ARG A 20 -13.73 -8.11 -6.88
CA ARG A 20 -12.52 -7.50 -7.45
C ARG A 20 -11.41 -7.44 -6.40
N LEU A 21 -11.76 -7.04 -5.18
CA LEU A 21 -10.78 -7.01 -4.08
C LEU A 21 -10.26 -8.41 -3.78
N GLY A 22 -11.11 -9.42 -3.85
CA GLY A 22 -10.70 -10.80 -3.65
C GLY A 22 -9.76 -11.34 -4.72
N GLN A 23 -9.73 -10.72 -5.89
CA GLN A 23 -8.84 -11.10 -6.99
C GLN A 23 -7.62 -10.19 -7.11
N ALA A 24 -7.58 -9.12 -6.36
CA ALA A 24 -6.48 -8.17 -6.43
C ALA A 24 -5.17 -8.81 -5.97
N ARG A 25 -4.09 -8.50 -6.67
CA ARG A 25 -2.77 -8.96 -6.26
C ARG A 25 -2.22 -8.00 -5.23
N VAL A 26 -2.18 -8.45 -3.99
CA VAL A 26 -1.70 -7.64 -2.86
C VAL A 26 -0.27 -8.02 -2.56
N ARG A 27 0.64 -7.05 -2.66
CA ARG A 27 2.05 -7.23 -2.31
C ARG A 27 2.44 -6.30 -1.18
N VAL A 28 3.20 -6.83 -0.25
CA VAL A 28 3.71 -6.07 0.90
C VAL A 28 5.17 -5.71 0.64
N HIS A 29 5.48 -4.43 0.76
CA HIS A 29 6.82 -3.92 0.51
C HIS A 29 7.40 -3.37 1.81
N ALA A 30 8.53 -3.93 2.24
CA ALA A 30 9.24 -3.40 3.39
C ALA A 30 9.92 -2.08 3.00
N LEU A 31 9.78 -1.07 3.84
CA LEU A 31 10.39 0.22 3.61
C LEU A 31 11.73 0.31 4.36
N GLY A 32 12.65 1.08 3.79
CA GLY A 32 13.94 1.37 4.41
C GLY A 32 14.12 2.86 4.67
N GLY A 33 15.37 3.27 4.83
CA GLY A 33 15.71 4.68 5.10
C GLY A 33 15.04 5.17 6.37
N GLY A 34 14.44 6.34 6.32
CA GLY A 34 13.77 6.95 7.47
C GLY A 34 12.49 6.24 7.90
N HIS A 35 12.03 5.26 7.13
CA HIS A 35 10.82 4.49 7.42
C HIS A 35 11.13 3.01 7.64
N ALA A 36 12.34 2.69 8.04
CA ALA A 36 12.75 1.31 8.29
C ALA A 36 11.82 0.65 9.32
N GLY A 37 11.39 -0.57 9.04
CA GLY A 37 10.45 -1.29 9.88
C GLY A 37 8.99 -1.06 9.52
N CYS A 38 8.70 -0.08 8.66
CA CYS A 38 7.35 0.16 8.18
C CYS A 38 7.09 -0.63 6.89
N LEU A 39 5.81 -0.74 6.53
CA LEU A 39 5.36 -1.49 5.36
C LEU A 39 4.45 -0.61 4.50
N ALA A 40 4.52 -0.82 3.20
CA ALA A 40 3.55 -0.27 2.25
C ALA A 40 3.00 -1.42 1.41
N ILE A 41 1.89 -1.21 0.74
CA ILE A 41 1.33 -2.24 -0.12
C ILE A 41 1.04 -1.72 -1.51
N THR A 42 1.09 -2.64 -2.48
CA THR A 42 0.57 -2.41 -3.82
C THR A 42 -0.60 -3.35 -4.06
N LEU A 43 -1.57 -2.86 -4.79
CA LEU A 43 -2.75 -3.60 -5.23
C LEU A 43 -2.76 -3.57 -6.75
N ASP A 44 -2.56 -4.72 -7.38
CA ASP A 44 -2.43 -4.82 -8.84
C ASP A 44 -1.36 -3.85 -9.37
N GLU A 45 -0.22 -3.81 -8.67
CA GLU A 45 0.94 -2.97 -9.01
C GLU A 45 0.69 -1.46 -8.83
N ARG A 46 -0.37 -1.08 -8.11
CA ARG A 46 -0.65 0.31 -7.77
C ARG A 46 -0.40 0.54 -6.30
N TRP A 47 0.37 1.57 -5.99
CA TRP A 47 0.63 1.93 -4.60
C TRP A 47 -0.63 2.41 -3.91
N LEU A 48 -0.89 1.88 -2.72
CA LEU A 48 -2.04 2.33 -1.93
C LEU A 48 -1.73 3.69 -1.32
N CYS A 49 -2.58 4.66 -1.62
CA CYS A 49 -2.44 6.02 -1.14
C CYS A 49 -3.70 6.48 -0.41
N ALA A 50 -3.52 7.42 0.51
CA ALA A 50 -4.66 8.15 1.06
C ALA A 50 -5.33 8.98 -0.04
N ASN A 51 -6.54 9.47 0.21
CA ASN A 51 -7.29 10.22 -0.79
C ASN A 51 -6.61 11.52 -1.23
N ASP A 52 -5.70 12.04 -0.42
CA ASP A 52 -4.89 13.21 -0.76
C ASP A 52 -3.62 12.87 -1.55
N GLY A 53 -3.42 11.61 -1.90
CA GLY A 53 -2.27 11.16 -2.68
C GLY A 53 -1.05 10.76 -1.89
N ARG A 54 -1.06 10.89 -0.57
CA ARG A 54 0.08 10.46 0.26
C ARG A 54 0.15 8.93 0.32
N LEU A 55 1.36 8.38 0.26
CA LEU A 55 1.55 6.94 0.38
C LEU A 55 1.08 6.46 1.76
N THR A 56 0.26 5.42 1.80
CA THR A 56 -0.17 4.82 3.06
C THR A 56 0.92 3.88 3.56
N VAL A 57 1.38 4.12 4.80
CA VAL A 57 2.46 3.36 5.44
C VAL A 57 1.92 2.72 6.71
N PHE A 58 2.23 1.45 6.91
CA PHE A 58 1.82 0.69 8.10
C PHE A 58 3.03 0.50 9.00
N LYS A 59 2.85 0.76 10.30
CA LYS A 59 3.93 0.66 11.28
C LYS A 59 4.43 -0.76 11.48
N CYS A 60 3.55 -1.74 11.30
CA CYS A 60 3.88 -3.13 11.54
C CYS A 60 2.91 -4.01 10.76
N ARG A 61 3.23 -5.30 10.72
CA ARG A 61 2.41 -6.27 10.01
C ARG A 61 1.00 -6.39 10.60
N ASP A 62 0.85 -6.26 11.92
CA ASP A 62 -0.47 -6.33 12.55
C ASP A 62 -1.39 -5.20 12.10
N ALA A 63 -0.86 -3.98 11.98
CA ALA A 63 -1.62 -2.85 11.47
C ALA A 63 -2.05 -3.09 10.03
N LEU A 64 -1.15 -3.63 9.20
CA LEU A 64 -1.45 -4.00 7.82
C LEU A 64 -2.55 -5.05 7.77
N MET A 65 -2.45 -6.10 8.57
CA MET A 65 -3.44 -7.17 8.58
C MET A 65 -4.82 -6.67 8.99
N ARG A 66 -4.87 -5.77 9.96
CA ARG A 66 -6.15 -5.16 10.36
C ARG A 66 -6.77 -4.36 9.23
N PHE A 67 -5.94 -3.60 8.50
CA PHE A 67 -6.42 -2.84 7.35
C PHE A 67 -6.98 -3.77 6.27
N LEU A 68 -6.26 -4.82 5.91
CA LEU A 68 -6.72 -5.77 4.90
C LEU A 68 -7.99 -6.48 5.36
N GLY A 69 -8.12 -6.76 6.66
CA GLY A 69 -9.34 -7.34 7.22
C GLY A 69 -10.57 -6.46 7.03
N LEU A 70 -10.41 -5.13 7.13
CA LEU A 70 -11.50 -4.20 6.87
C LEU A 70 -12.00 -4.28 5.42
N LEU A 71 -11.11 -4.59 4.50
CA LEU A 71 -11.43 -4.75 3.08
C LEU A 71 -11.82 -6.18 2.72
N ARG A 72 -11.84 -7.08 3.71
CA ARG A 72 -12.08 -8.51 3.51
C ARG A 72 -11.08 -9.16 2.55
N ILE A 73 -9.86 -8.67 2.56
CA ILE A 73 -8.76 -9.25 1.81
C ILE A 73 -8.02 -10.20 2.73
N ASP A 74 -7.98 -11.48 2.36
CA ASP A 74 -7.41 -12.55 3.18
C ASP A 74 -6.12 -13.12 2.60
N HIS A 75 -5.55 -12.45 1.60
CA HIS A 75 -4.34 -12.90 0.94
C HIS A 75 -3.38 -11.72 0.73
N MET A 76 -2.10 -12.02 0.79
CA MET A 76 -1.05 -11.09 0.43
C MET A 76 0.22 -11.87 0.16
N GLU A 77 1.12 -11.28 -0.60
CA GLU A 77 2.43 -11.87 -0.86
C GLU A 77 3.52 -10.83 -0.61
N ASP A 78 4.74 -11.28 -0.37
CA ASP A 78 5.87 -10.39 -0.20
C ASP A 78 6.28 -9.85 -1.56
N GLY A 79 6.42 -8.53 -1.63
CA GLY A 79 6.94 -7.84 -2.79
C GLY A 79 8.37 -7.36 -2.57
N GLU A 80 8.89 -6.61 -3.49
CA GLU A 80 10.24 -6.08 -3.40
C GLU A 80 10.36 -5.07 -2.27
N ALA A 81 11.47 -5.13 -1.54
CA ALA A 81 11.78 -4.13 -0.54
C ALA A 81 12.05 -2.79 -1.23
N CYS A 82 11.56 -1.71 -0.61
CA CYS A 82 11.76 -0.37 -1.11
C CYS A 82 12.64 0.38 -0.12
N GLU A 83 13.92 0.56 -0.45
CA GLU A 83 14.87 1.18 0.47
C GLU A 83 14.66 2.67 0.66
N SER A 84 13.97 3.30 -0.28
CA SER A 84 13.59 4.70 -0.19
C SER A 84 12.20 4.87 -0.77
N LEU A 85 11.49 5.92 -0.32
CA LEU A 85 10.17 6.20 -0.87
C LEU A 85 10.30 6.60 -2.34
N PRO A 86 9.36 6.16 -3.20
CA PRO A 86 9.33 6.66 -4.56
C PRO A 86 9.29 8.18 -4.59
N LEU A 87 10.11 8.79 -5.46
CA LEU A 87 10.21 10.25 -5.56
C LEU A 87 8.88 10.92 -5.87
N VAL A 88 7.98 10.23 -6.56
CA VAL A 88 6.67 10.78 -6.91
C VAL A 88 5.81 11.12 -5.72
N PHE A 89 6.13 10.57 -4.53
CA PHE A 89 5.39 10.89 -3.31
C PHE A 89 6.03 12.02 -2.52
N GLY A 90 7.18 12.54 -2.98
CA GLY A 90 7.86 13.65 -2.32
C GLY A 90 8.21 13.42 -0.86
N GLY A 91 8.27 12.16 -0.42
CA GLY A 91 8.49 11.83 0.98
C GLY A 91 7.25 11.97 1.87
N TRP A 92 6.13 12.40 1.33
CA TRP A 92 4.89 12.54 2.08
C TRP A 92 4.21 11.19 2.27
N VAL A 93 3.96 10.84 3.52
CA VAL A 93 3.32 9.57 3.85
C VAL A 93 2.18 9.80 4.83
N PHE A 94 1.21 8.90 4.81
CA PHE A 94 0.17 8.80 5.81
C PHE A 94 0.42 7.51 6.60
N ILE A 95 0.65 7.63 7.90
CA ILE A 95 0.91 6.46 8.73
C ILE A 95 -0.42 5.95 9.27
N TRP A 96 -0.77 4.73 8.87
CA TRP A 96 -1.98 4.06 9.37
C TRP A 96 -1.73 3.59 10.80
N PRO A 97 -2.58 3.98 11.75
CA PRO A 97 -2.41 3.62 13.16
C PRO A 97 -2.69 2.13 13.46
#